data_dc86245a4b7f6a302ddbb4040494f687
#
_entry.id   dc86245a4b7f6a302ddbb4040494f687
#
_cell.length_a   1.000
_cell.length_b   1.000
_cell.length_c   1.000
_cell.angle_alpha   90.00
_cell.angle_beta   90.00
_cell.angle_gamma   90.00
#
_symmetry.space_group_name_H-M   'P 1'
#
loop_
_entity.id
_entity.type
_entity.pdbx_description
1 polymer ?
#
loop_
_entity_poly.entity_id
_entity_poly.type
_entity_poly.pdbx_seq_one_letter_code
_entity_poly.pdbx_strand_id
1 'polypeptide(L)'
;MIDKNQVELSVVGKISDIGEQDWDACASNGYDGRQSEDPFVSYRFLKGLEDSKSVGAGTGWVPQYIIAKCDKKIIGVMPSFAKGHSQGEYIFDHNWAHAYENAGGKYYPKLQVSVPFTPVTGRRFLTISGYHDIAQSALLEGLKIIVSQQKWSSAHITFCSAEEFKLGKDLGLLQRIGQQFHWENRNYKNFDEFLINLSSRKRKNIRKERRIAANFGGTFHQFTGDEIKLEHWEAFWNFYIDTGNRKWGTPYLTREFFDYAHKELRDDIVLFLCKKNEKWVAGALNFIGRDTLFGRYWGCVETYPCLHFEVCYYLAIDFAIRNKLSRVEAGAQGEHKLARGYLPTPTYSLHWFENSGFANAVEEYLAAERQAVDNDIEILTDYGPFRKVLED
;
A
#
# COMPACT_ATOMS: atom_id res chain seq x y z
N MET A 1 -8.80 -33.27 10.46
CA MET A 1 -7.60 -32.42 10.29
C MET A 1 -6.99 -32.81 8.96
N ILE A 2 -6.81 -31.86 8.05
CA ILE A 2 -6.15 -32.10 6.76
C ILE A 2 -4.65 -32.25 7.06
N ASP A 3 -4.02 -33.31 6.51
CA ASP A 3 -2.60 -33.56 6.70
C ASP A 3 -1.79 -32.54 5.86
N LYS A 4 -0.79 -31.88 6.46
CA LYS A 4 0.13 -30.98 5.76
C LYS A 4 0.80 -31.64 4.54
N ASN A 5 0.99 -32.95 4.56
CA ASN A 5 1.57 -33.72 3.48
C ASN A 5 0.67 -33.82 2.22
N GLN A 6 -0.57 -33.32 2.29
CA GLN A 6 -1.52 -33.30 1.14
C GLN A 6 -1.53 -31.95 0.42
N VAL A 7 -0.71 -30.97 0.86
CA VAL A 7 -0.66 -29.66 0.21
C VAL A 7 0.46 -29.63 -0.82
N GLU A 8 0.06 -29.46 -2.07
CA GLU A 8 0.97 -29.27 -3.20
C GLU A 8 1.31 -27.78 -3.37
N LEU A 9 2.61 -27.48 -3.53
CA LEU A 9 3.11 -26.13 -3.77
C LEU A 9 3.54 -25.98 -5.23
N SER A 10 3.17 -24.86 -5.82
CA SER A 10 3.60 -24.49 -7.17
C SER A 10 3.85 -22.99 -7.30
N VAL A 11 4.59 -22.60 -8.33
CA VAL A 11 4.89 -21.19 -8.64
C VAL A 11 4.54 -20.93 -10.09
N VAL A 12 3.86 -19.81 -10.35
CA VAL A 12 3.52 -19.37 -11.71
C VAL A 12 3.98 -17.94 -11.96
N GLY A 13 4.34 -17.68 -13.21
CA GLY A 13 4.88 -16.38 -13.64
C GLY A 13 3.84 -15.38 -14.13
N LYS A 14 2.55 -15.73 -14.12
CA LYS A 14 1.44 -14.86 -14.54
C LYS A 14 0.23 -15.12 -13.67
N ILE A 15 -0.48 -14.06 -13.31
CA ILE A 15 -1.71 -14.19 -12.53
C ILE A 15 -2.82 -14.90 -13.33
N SER A 16 -2.80 -14.78 -14.67
CA SER A 16 -3.75 -15.45 -15.56
C SER A 16 -3.65 -16.99 -15.51
N ASP A 17 -2.52 -17.56 -15.07
CA ASP A 17 -2.34 -19.00 -14.93
C ASP A 17 -3.08 -19.55 -13.69
N ILE A 18 -3.53 -18.67 -12.78
CA ILE A 18 -4.34 -19.01 -11.61
C ILE A 18 -5.83 -18.85 -11.92
N GLY A 19 -6.18 -17.76 -12.60
CA GLY A 19 -7.56 -17.35 -12.89
C GLY A 19 -8.17 -16.46 -11.82
N GLU A 20 -9.11 -15.64 -12.25
CA GLU A 20 -9.74 -14.61 -11.42
C GLU A 20 -10.52 -15.23 -10.24
N GLN A 21 -11.34 -16.25 -10.53
CA GLN A 21 -12.20 -16.85 -9.52
C GLN A 21 -11.41 -17.48 -8.37
N ASP A 22 -10.35 -18.21 -8.67
CA ASP A 22 -9.52 -18.88 -7.65
C ASP A 22 -8.67 -17.88 -6.87
N TRP A 23 -8.12 -16.87 -7.55
CA TRP A 23 -7.36 -15.81 -6.89
C TRP A 23 -8.25 -15.01 -5.93
N ASP A 24 -9.38 -14.50 -6.42
CA ASP A 24 -10.26 -13.63 -5.64
C ASP A 24 -11.00 -14.39 -4.53
N ALA A 25 -11.22 -15.70 -4.67
CA ALA A 25 -11.68 -16.54 -3.56
C ALA A 25 -10.70 -16.53 -2.37
N CYS A 26 -9.39 -16.48 -2.63
CA CYS A 26 -8.36 -16.34 -1.59
C CYS A 26 -8.23 -14.88 -1.11
N ALA A 27 -8.29 -13.90 -2.02
CA ALA A 27 -8.09 -12.49 -1.72
C ALA A 27 -9.27 -11.89 -0.93
N SER A 28 -10.51 -12.26 -1.24
CA SER A 28 -11.72 -11.72 -0.60
C SER A 28 -11.99 -12.26 0.80
N ASN A 29 -11.30 -13.34 1.22
CA ASN A 29 -11.56 -14.01 2.50
C ASN A 29 -13.05 -14.41 2.69
N GLY A 30 -13.70 -14.82 1.59
CA GLY A 30 -15.11 -15.20 1.60
C GLY A 30 -16.10 -14.02 1.55
N TYR A 31 -15.61 -12.79 1.36
CA TYR A 31 -16.48 -11.64 1.14
C TYR A 31 -16.89 -11.57 -0.34
N ASP A 32 -18.20 -11.46 -0.59
CA ASP A 32 -18.82 -11.42 -1.92
C ASP A 32 -19.30 -10.03 -2.34
N GLY A 33 -18.99 -9.00 -1.56
CA GLY A 33 -19.35 -7.62 -1.85
C GLY A 33 -18.51 -7.01 -2.98
N ARG A 34 -19.04 -5.96 -3.63
CA ARG A 34 -18.40 -5.30 -4.77
C ARG A 34 -17.04 -4.66 -4.44
N GLN A 35 -16.87 -4.15 -3.22
CA GLN A 35 -15.62 -3.52 -2.77
C GLN A 35 -14.88 -4.45 -1.83
N SER A 36 -13.69 -4.88 -2.21
CA SER A 36 -12.81 -5.64 -1.31
C SER A 36 -12.25 -4.76 -0.20
N GLU A 37 -11.85 -5.35 0.90
CA GLU A 37 -11.16 -4.65 1.99
C GLU A 37 -9.88 -3.97 1.49
N ASP A 38 -9.10 -4.72 0.71
CA ASP A 38 -7.89 -4.24 0.02
C ASP A 38 -8.04 -4.45 -1.49
N PRO A 39 -8.33 -3.39 -2.27
CA PRO A 39 -8.50 -3.50 -3.73
C PRO A 39 -7.21 -3.89 -4.45
N PHE A 40 -6.05 -3.71 -3.82
CA PHE A 40 -4.74 -3.88 -4.45
C PHE A 40 -4.29 -5.34 -4.54
N VAL A 41 -4.85 -6.24 -3.70
CA VAL A 41 -4.59 -7.69 -3.79
C VAL A 41 -5.58 -8.41 -4.72
N SER A 42 -6.55 -7.71 -5.33
CA SER A 42 -7.50 -8.28 -6.27
C SER A 42 -6.81 -8.76 -7.55
N TYR A 43 -7.38 -9.80 -8.16
CA TYR A 43 -6.93 -10.31 -9.45
C TYR A 43 -6.81 -9.19 -10.49
N ARG A 44 -7.88 -8.38 -10.65
CA ARG A 44 -7.94 -7.31 -11.65
C ARG A 44 -6.86 -6.23 -11.44
N PHE A 45 -6.51 -5.87 -10.19
CA PHE A 45 -5.46 -4.89 -9.95
C PHE A 45 -4.08 -5.44 -10.36
N LEU A 46 -3.74 -6.65 -9.90
CA LEU A 46 -2.45 -7.28 -10.22
C LEU A 46 -2.34 -7.60 -11.71
N LYS A 47 -3.43 -8.06 -12.33
CA LYS A 47 -3.49 -8.26 -13.77
C LYS A 47 -3.27 -6.95 -14.55
N GLY A 48 -3.82 -5.85 -14.06
CA GLY A 48 -3.59 -4.52 -14.64
C GLY A 48 -2.13 -4.11 -14.63
N LEU A 49 -1.39 -4.43 -13.56
CA LEU A 49 0.05 -4.20 -13.50
C LEU A 49 0.83 -5.05 -14.51
N GLU A 50 0.44 -6.32 -14.71
CA GLU A 50 1.07 -7.21 -15.71
C GLU A 50 0.72 -6.79 -17.15
N ASP A 51 -0.56 -6.63 -17.46
CA ASP A 51 -1.04 -6.31 -18.82
C ASP A 51 -0.49 -4.97 -19.31
N SER A 52 -0.34 -4.00 -18.41
CA SER A 52 0.28 -2.71 -18.70
C SER A 52 1.81 -2.74 -18.77
N LYS A 53 2.43 -3.89 -18.47
CA LYS A 53 3.88 -4.01 -18.35
C LYS A 53 4.51 -3.09 -17.30
N SER A 54 3.74 -2.65 -16.31
CA SER A 54 4.27 -1.97 -15.12
C SER A 54 5.10 -2.92 -14.26
N VAL A 55 4.79 -4.21 -14.31
CA VAL A 55 5.61 -5.33 -13.77
C VAL A 55 5.88 -6.36 -14.87
N GLY A 56 6.93 -7.17 -14.70
CA GLY A 56 7.33 -8.19 -15.66
C GLY A 56 8.81 -8.10 -16.02
N ALA A 57 9.20 -8.73 -17.12
CA ALA A 57 10.58 -8.75 -17.58
C ALA A 57 11.13 -7.32 -17.81
N GLY A 58 12.33 -7.05 -17.30
CA GLY A 58 13.00 -5.76 -17.48
C GLY A 58 12.58 -4.66 -16.49
N THR A 59 11.53 -4.85 -15.68
CA THR A 59 11.06 -3.85 -14.70
C THR A 59 11.71 -4.01 -13.31
N GLY A 60 12.41 -5.12 -13.08
CA GLY A 60 12.91 -5.51 -11.77
C GLY A 60 11.82 -6.05 -10.81
N TRP A 61 10.59 -6.24 -11.28
CA TRP A 61 9.47 -6.86 -10.59
C TRP A 61 8.93 -8.02 -11.44
N VAL A 62 9.49 -9.20 -11.32
CA VAL A 62 9.10 -10.37 -12.12
C VAL A 62 8.17 -11.26 -11.30
N PRO A 63 6.90 -11.45 -11.71
CA PRO A 63 5.94 -12.24 -10.95
C PRO A 63 6.43 -13.67 -10.69
N GLN A 64 6.18 -14.15 -9.47
CA GLN A 64 6.52 -15.48 -8.95
C GLN A 64 5.43 -15.92 -7.96
N TYR A 65 4.18 -15.94 -8.40
CA TYR A 65 3.04 -16.24 -7.51
C TYR A 65 3.15 -17.63 -6.93
N ILE A 66 3.21 -17.73 -5.59
CA ILE A 66 3.24 -19.00 -4.88
C ILE A 66 1.81 -19.45 -4.64
N ILE A 67 1.52 -20.73 -4.93
CA ILE A 67 0.20 -21.32 -4.85
C ILE A 67 0.27 -22.56 -3.95
N ALA A 68 -0.67 -22.64 -3.01
CA ALA A 68 -0.91 -23.83 -2.20
C ALA A 68 -2.23 -24.49 -2.65
N LYS A 69 -2.17 -25.80 -2.99
CA LYS A 69 -3.33 -26.61 -3.41
C LYS A 69 -3.53 -27.79 -2.47
N CYS A 70 -4.80 -28.12 -2.20
CA CYS A 70 -5.19 -29.33 -1.52
C CYS A 70 -6.28 -30.00 -2.37
N ASP A 71 -6.14 -31.29 -2.70
CA ASP A 71 -7.06 -32.03 -3.56
C ASP A 71 -7.42 -31.28 -4.86
N LYS A 72 -6.41 -30.72 -5.53
CA LYS A 72 -6.52 -29.90 -6.76
C LYS A 72 -7.20 -28.53 -6.56
N LYS A 73 -7.72 -28.22 -5.39
CA LYS A 73 -8.33 -26.92 -5.07
C LYS A 73 -7.25 -25.96 -4.59
N ILE A 74 -7.23 -24.75 -5.09
CA ILE A 74 -6.38 -23.67 -4.58
C ILE A 74 -6.93 -23.24 -3.20
N ILE A 75 -6.10 -23.38 -2.18
CA ILE A 75 -6.43 -23.03 -0.79
C ILE A 75 -5.70 -21.77 -0.32
N GLY A 76 -4.66 -21.36 -1.04
CA GLY A 76 -3.92 -20.16 -0.74
C GLY A 76 -3.05 -19.70 -1.91
N VAL A 77 -2.84 -18.39 -2.00
CA VAL A 77 -1.97 -17.74 -2.98
C VAL A 77 -1.19 -16.60 -2.31
N MET A 78 -0.04 -16.25 -2.88
CA MET A 78 0.83 -15.20 -2.36
C MET A 78 1.29 -14.28 -3.49
N PRO A 79 1.07 -12.94 -3.41
CA PRO A 79 1.52 -11.98 -4.40
C PRO A 79 3.03 -11.75 -4.26
N SER A 80 3.82 -12.55 -4.94
CA SER A 80 5.27 -12.58 -4.83
C SER A 80 5.98 -12.31 -6.16
N PHE A 81 7.16 -11.67 -6.06
CA PHE A 81 7.92 -11.18 -7.20
C PHE A 81 9.42 -11.39 -6.98
N ALA A 82 10.13 -11.85 -8.01
CA ALA A 82 11.58 -11.80 -8.03
C ALA A 82 12.04 -10.36 -8.26
N LYS A 83 12.85 -9.84 -7.36
CA LYS A 83 13.30 -8.44 -7.36
C LYS A 83 14.77 -8.31 -7.71
N GLY A 84 15.06 -7.56 -8.77
CA GLY A 84 16.41 -7.21 -9.17
C GLY A 84 16.99 -5.94 -8.50
N HIS A 85 16.17 -5.22 -7.73
CA HIS A 85 16.51 -3.97 -7.02
C HIS A 85 15.43 -3.67 -5.97
N SER A 86 15.66 -2.72 -5.06
CA SER A 86 14.72 -2.35 -3.98
C SER A 86 13.87 -1.11 -4.28
N GLN A 87 13.65 -0.78 -5.56
CA GLN A 87 12.78 0.34 -5.93
C GLN A 87 11.31 -0.08 -5.94
N GLY A 88 10.44 0.83 -5.49
CA GLY A 88 8.98 0.64 -5.49
C GLY A 88 8.42 -0.22 -4.36
N GLU A 89 9.24 -0.61 -3.37
CA GLU A 89 8.84 -1.42 -2.22
C GLU A 89 8.38 -0.58 -1.02
N TYR A 90 8.88 0.65 -0.89
CA TYR A 90 8.62 1.59 0.21
C TYR A 90 9.06 1.12 1.61
N ILE A 91 9.68 -0.05 1.71
CA ILE A 91 10.44 -0.52 2.88
C ILE A 91 11.90 -0.58 2.46
N PHE A 92 12.71 0.33 3.02
CA PHE A 92 14.09 0.51 2.55
C PHE A 92 15.02 -0.51 3.21
N ASP A 93 15.70 -1.30 2.40
CA ASP A 93 16.68 -2.30 2.78
C ASP A 93 18.06 -2.09 2.12
N HIS A 94 18.31 -0.89 1.61
CA HIS A 94 19.57 -0.56 0.94
C HIS A 94 20.80 -0.82 1.83
N ASN A 95 20.69 -0.53 3.14
CA ASN A 95 21.78 -0.78 4.07
C ASN A 95 22.07 -2.29 4.22
N TRP A 96 21.04 -3.13 4.17
CA TRP A 96 21.21 -4.59 4.21
C TRP A 96 21.84 -5.08 2.91
N ALA A 97 21.43 -4.57 1.76
CA ALA A 97 22.03 -4.90 0.48
C ALA A 97 23.53 -4.55 0.47
N HIS A 98 23.90 -3.34 0.88
CA HIS A 98 25.30 -2.92 0.99
C HIS A 98 26.10 -3.79 1.97
N ALA A 99 25.56 -4.08 3.14
CA ALA A 99 26.23 -4.92 4.13
C ALA A 99 26.45 -6.35 3.62
N TYR A 100 25.44 -6.93 2.96
CA TYR A 100 25.52 -8.27 2.39
C TYR A 100 26.55 -8.37 1.27
N GLU A 101 26.57 -7.37 0.35
CA GLU A 101 27.49 -7.30 -0.76
C GLU A 101 28.95 -7.03 -0.28
N ASN A 102 29.14 -6.18 0.73
CA ASN A 102 30.43 -5.95 1.34
C ASN A 102 31.01 -7.20 2.04
N ALA A 103 30.14 -8.09 2.51
CA ALA A 103 30.52 -9.41 3.04
C ALA A 103 30.78 -10.46 1.93
N GLY A 104 30.78 -10.07 0.65
CA GLY A 104 31.04 -10.93 -0.51
C GLY A 104 29.80 -11.71 -1.00
N GLY A 105 28.63 -11.42 -0.47
CA GLY A 105 27.38 -12.02 -0.92
C GLY A 105 26.80 -11.32 -2.14
N LYS A 106 25.78 -11.92 -2.76
CA LYS A 106 24.97 -11.34 -3.84
C LYS A 106 23.56 -11.11 -3.31
N TYR A 107 23.18 -9.85 -3.05
CA TYR A 107 21.88 -9.54 -2.44
C TYR A 107 20.71 -9.73 -3.42
N TYR A 108 20.87 -9.31 -4.66
CA TYR A 108 19.85 -9.48 -5.69
C TYR A 108 20.15 -10.67 -6.62
N PRO A 109 19.12 -11.40 -7.12
CA PRO A 109 17.69 -11.22 -6.84
C PRO A 109 17.31 -11.63 -5.42
N LYS A 110 16.18 -11.05 -4.93
CA LYS A 110 15.50 -11.42 -3.69
C LYS A 110 14.02 -11.71 -3.99
N LEU A 111 13.32 -12.39 -3.11
CA LEU A 111 11.88 -12.58 -3.20
C LEU A 111 11.15 -11.48 -2.44
N GLN A 112 10.22 -10.79 -3.11
CA GLN A 112 9.38 -9.77 -2.51
C GLN A 112 7.92 -10.20 -2.52
N VAL A 113 7.29 -10.29 -1.36
CA VAL A 113 5.86 -10.52 -1.18
C VAL A 113 5.21 -9.20 -0.82
N SER A 114 4.52 -8.62 -1.78
CA SER A 114 3.85 -7.31 -1.63
C SER A 114 2.98 -7.01 -2.84
N VAL A 115 2.21 -5.95 -2.75
CA VAL A 115 1.63 -5.33 -3.95
C VAL A 115 2.63 -4.33 -4.52
N PRO A 116 3.05 -4.45 -5.79
CA PRO A 116 4.00 -3.54 -6.41
C PRO A 116 3.55 -2.07 -6.31
N PHE A 117 4.50 -1.19 -6.00
CA PHE A 117 4.31 0.27 -5.93
C PHE A 117 3.25 0.75 -4.92
N THR A 118 2.82 -0.11 -3.97
CA THR A 118 1.65 0.12 -3.13
C THR A 118 1.98 -0.09 -1.65
N PRO A 119 2.35 1.00 -0.91
CA PRO A 119 2.63 0.93 0.52
C PRO A 119 1.34 0.94 1.35
N VAL A 120 0.50 -0.07 1.15
CA VAL A 120 -0.76 -0.28 1.86
C VAL A 120 -0.66 -1.56 2.68
N THR A 121 -1.04 -1.46 3.97
CA THR A 121 -1.12 -2.62 4.85
C THR A 121 -2.31 -3.51 4.48
N GLY A 122 -2.07 -4.80 4.34
CA GLY A 122 -3.10 -5.79 4.01
C GLY A 122 -2.55 -7.20 4.09
N ARG A 123 -3.41 -8.19 3.83
CA ARG A 123 -2.99 -9.59 3.84
C ARG A 123 -2.00 -9.90 2.70
N ARG A 124 -1.04 -10.75 3.00
CA ARG A 124 -0.06 -11.26 2.04
C ARG A 124 -0.13 -12.76 1.88
N PHE A 125 -0.64 -13.45 2.89
CA PHE A 125 -1.04 -14.86 2.81
C PHE A 125 -2.53 -14.91 2.50
N LEU A 126 -2.88 -14.89 1.21
CA LEU A 126 -4.27 -14.90 0.76
C LEU A 126 -4.77 -16.34 0.78
N THR A 127 -5.79 -16.63 1.58
CA THR A 127 -6.24 -18.00 1.84
C THR A 127 -7.76 -18.06 1.87
N ILE A 128 -8.35 -19.19 1.47
CA ILE A 128 -9.78 -19.42 1.58
C ILE A 128 -10.19 -19.78 3.02
N SER A 129 -11.43 -19.47 3.37
CA SER A 129 -11.99 -19.81 4.67
C SER A 129 -11.89 -21.32 4.94
N GLY A 130 -11.57 -21.66 6.20
CA GLY A 130 -11.41 -23.05 6.64
C GLY A 130 -10.06 -23.69 6.38
N TYR A 131 -9.14 -23.00 5.65
CA TYR A 131 -7.81 -23.51 5.32
C TYR A 131 -6.68 -22.61 5.78
N HIS A 132 -6.96 -21.56 6.58
CA HIS A 132 -5.99 -20.52 6.91
C HIS A 132 -4.65 -21.08 7.43
N ASP A 133 -4.65 -21.85 8.51
CA ASP A 133 -3.43 -22.29 9.17
C ASP A 133 -2.56 -23.17 8.27
N ILE A 134 -3.19 -24.12 7.57
CA ILE A 134 -2.46 -25.05 6.71
C ILE A 134 -1.94 -24.34 5.45
N ALA A 135 -2.74 -23.45 4.86
CA ALA A 135 -2.35 -22.71 3.67
C ALA A 135 -1.26 -21.69 3.97
N GLN A 136 -1.33 -20.95 5.08
CA GLN A 136 -0.30 -20.00 5.49
C GLN A 136 1.03 -20.71 5.77
N SER A 137 0.99 -21.82 6.49
CA SER A 137 2.19 -22.63 6.74
C SER A 137 2.81 -23.16 5.44
N ALA A 138 1.99 -23.63 4.50
CA ALA A 138 2.46 -24.13 3.21
C ALA A 138 3.02 -23.00 2.33
N LEU A 139 2.37 -21.84 2.27
CA LEU A 139 2.85 -20.70 1.51
C LEU A 139 4.20 -20.19 2.03
N LEU A 140 4.40 -20.16 3.35
CA LEU A 140 5.69 -19.81 3.94
C LEU A 140 6.78 -20.84 3.60
N GLU A 141 6.45 -22.13 3.64
CA GLU A 141 7.39 -23.16 3.21
C GLU A 141 7.75 -23.01 1.73
N GLY A 142 6.76 -22.75 0.88
CA GLY A 142 6.97 -22.46 -0.55
C GLY A 142 7.88 -21.25 -0.78
N LEU A 143 7.71 -20.21 0.02
CA LEU A 143 8.58 -19.02 -0.01
C LEU A 143 10.05 -19.39 0.29
N LYS A 144 10.30 -20.18 1.34
CA LYS A 144 11.66 -20.62 1.71
C LYS A 144 12.26 -21.55 0.63
N ILE A 145 11.46 -22.49 0.12
CA ILE A 145 11.88 -23.41 -0.93
C ILE A 145 12.32 -22.67 -2.20
N ILE A 146 11.51 -21.71 -2.69
CA ILE A 146 11.86 -20.99 -3.91
C ILE A 146 13.15 -20.17 -3.74
N VAL A 147 13.33 -19.50 -2.60
CA VAL A 147 14.55 -18.72 -2.32
C VAL A 147 15.78 -19.63 -2.32
N SER A 148 15.72 -20.78 -1.63
CA SER A 148 16.82 -21.76 -1.58
C SER A 148 17.11 -22.36 -2.96
N GLN A 149 16.08 -22.80 -3.70
CA GLN A 149 16.24 -23.40 -5.02
C GLN A 149 16.82 -22.43 -6.05
N GLN A 150 16.38 -21.18 -6.02
CA GLN A 150 16.86 -20.13 -6.91
C GLN A 150 18.18 -19.50 -6.44
N LYS A 151 18.69 -19.89 -5.27
CA LYS A 151 19.88 -19.30 -4.64
C LYS A 151 19.77 -17.78 -4.47
N TRP A 152 18.59 -17.30 -4.14
CA TRP A 152 18.37 -15.90 -3.80
C TRP A 152 18.80 -15.62 -2.37
N SER A 153 19.05 -14.35 -2.03
CA SER A 153 19.56 -13.96 -0.72
C SER A 153 18.53 -14.06 0.39
N SER A 154 17.29 -13.73 0.07
CA SER A 154 16.27 -13.42 1.08
C SER A 154 14.86 -13.39 0.53
N ALA A 155 13.88 -13.39 1.43
CA ALA A 155 12.49 -13.06 1.17
C ALA A 155 12.00 -11.95 2.11
N HIS A 156 11.17 -11.05 1.59
CA HIS A 156 10.61 -9.92 2.32
C HIS A 156 9.11 -9.85 2.10
N ILE A 157 8.34 -9.88 3.19
CA ILE A 157 6.89 -9.74 3.18
C ILE A 157 6.58 -8.36 3.75
N THR A 158 6.24 -7.39 2.90
CA THR A 158 6.11 -6.00 3.32
C THR A 158 4.64 -5.56 3.39
N PHE A 159 4.35 -4.67 4.35
CA PHE A 159 3.01 -4.18 4.64
C PHE A 159 2.00 -5.32 4.90
N CYS A 160 2.43 -6.34 5.62
CA CYS A 160 1.56 -7.43 6.05
C CYS A 160 0.61 -6.98 7.18
N SER A 161 -0.43 -7.77 7.44
CA SER A 161 -1.35 -7.50 8.55
C SER A 161 -0.70 -7.73 9.91
N ALA A 162 -1.31 -7.18 10.97
CA ALA A 162 -0.82 -7.39 12.35
C ALA A 162 -0.89 -8.87 12.77
N GLU A 163 -1.89 -9.60 12.27
CA GLU A 163 -2.05 -11.03 12.50
C GLU A 163 -0.93 -11.82 11.82
N GLU A 164 -0.65 -11.52 10.56
CA GLU A 164 0.45 -12.14 9.82
C GLU A 164 1.81 -11.81 10.44
N PHE A 165 1.99 -10.59 10.97
CA PHE A 165 3.20 -10.20 11.67
C PHE A 165 3.45 -11.03 12.93
N LYS A 166 2.40 -11.30 13.73
CA LYS A 166 2.50 -12.18 14.90
C LYS A 166 2.81 -13.61 14.47
N LEU A 167 2.07 -14.13 13.50
CA LEU A 167 2.30 -15.47 12.95
C LEU A 167 3.73 -15.64 12.44
N GLY A 168 4.26 -14.64 11.75
CA GLY A 168 5.62 -14.66 11.20
C GLY A 168 6.70 -14.87 12.27
N LYS A 169 6.53 -14.27 13.45
CA LYS A 169 7.43 -14.49 14.59
C LYS A 169 7.46 -15.96 15.00
N ASP A 170 6.29 -16.55 15.16
CA ASP A 170 6.16 -17.95 15.60
C ASP A 170 6.73 -18.93 14.54
N LEU A 171 6.78 -18.50 13.29
CA LEU A 171 7.33 -19.25 12.16
C LEU A 171 8.81 -18.92 11.85
N GLY A 172 9.47 -18.15 12.72
CA GLY A 172 10.89 -17.86 12.64
C GLY A 172 11.31 -16.81 11.61
N LEU A 173 10.39 -15.89 11.27
CA LEU A 173 10.71 -14.72 10.45
C LEU A 173 11.15 -13.54 11.32
N LEU A 174 12.08 -12.74 10.80
CA LEU A 174 12.51 -11.51 11.44
C LEU A 174 11.41 -10.43 11.29
N GLN A 175 11.15 -9.73 12.37
CA GLN A 175 10.08 -8.73 12.45
C GLN A 175 10.64 -7.31 12.32
N ARG A 176 10.05 -6.50 11.42
CA ARG A 176 10.35 -5.08 11.31
C ARG A 176 9.09 -4.25 11.43
N ILE A 177 9.13 -3.19 12.23
CA ILE A 177 8.07 -2.20 12.39
C ILE A 177 8.51 -0.91 11.70
N GLY A 178 7.62 -0.34 10.90
CA GLY A 178 7.73 1.01 10.37
C GLY A 178 6.51 1.82 10.78
N GLN A 179 6.40 3.05 10.28
CA GLN A 179 5.22 3.89 10.55
C GLN A 179 4.72 4.58 9.29
N GLN A 180 3.42 4.81 9.27
CA GLN A 180 2.70 5.68 8.34
C GLN A 180 1.80 6.64 9.13
N PHE A 181 1.06 7.48 8.42
CA PHE A 181 0.10 8.40 9.03
C PHE A 181 -1.28 8.17 8.44
N HIS A 182 -2.23 7.73 9.27
CA HIS A 182 -3.61 7.45 8.87
C HIS A 182 -4.56 8.41 9.60
N TRP A 183 -5.62 8.78 8.89
CA TRP A 183 -6.73 9.51 9.50
C TRP A 183 -7.86 8.52 9.80
N GLU A 184 -8.35 8.55 11.03
CA GLU A 184 -9.43 7.70 11.53
C GLU A 184 -10.73 8.49 11.65
N ASN A 185 -11.81 7.96 11.11
CA ASN A 185 -13.14 8.53 11.25
C ASN A 185 -13.73 8.13 12.60
N ARG A 186 -13.81 9.05 13.52
CA ARG A 186 -14.46 8.85 14.84
C ARG A 186 -15.97 9.09 14.78
N ASN A 187 -16.62 8.63 13.71
CA ASN A 187 -18.03 8.82 13.42
C ASN A 187 -18.44 10.29 13.24
N TYR A 188 -17.59 11.08 12.65
CA TYR A 188 -17.90 12.48 12.35
C TYR A 188 -19.04 12.57 11.34
N LYS A 189 -20.00 13.47 11.60
CA LYS A 189 -21.13 13.73 10.70
C LYS A 189 -20.74 14.63 9.52
N ASN A 190 -19.74 15.47 9.70
CA ASN A 190 -19.24 16.40 8.71
C ASN A 190 -17.81 16.87 9.08
N PHE A 191 -17.18 17.57 8.17
CA PHE A 191 -15.81 18.08 8.35
C PHE A 191 -15.68 19.09 9.51
N ASP A 192 -16.70 19.90 9.81
CA ASP A 192 -16.68 20.83 10.93
C ASP A 192 -16.66 20.11 12.28
N GLU A 193 -17.37 18.99 12.41
CA GLU A 193 -17.31 18.14 13.60
C GLU A 193 -15.92 17.55 13.81
N PHE A 194 -15.26 17.09 12.75
CA PHE A 194 -13.84 16.71 12.81
C PHE A 194 -12.99 17.89 13.30
N LEU A 195 -13.16 19.09 12.74
CA LEU A 195 -12.40 20.27 13.14
C LEU A 195 -12.60 20.65 14.61
N ILE A 196 -13.82 20.47 15.16
CA ILE A 196 -14.11 20.75 16.57
C ILE A 196 -13.28 19.88 17.51
N ASN A 197 -12.94 18.67 17.11
CA ASN A 197 -12.11 17.75 17.89
C ASN A 197 -10.62 18.13 17.90
N LEU A 198 -10.20 19.04 17.04
CA LEU A 198 -8.82 19.53 17.01
C LEU A 198 -8.59 20.67 18.00
N SER A 199 -7.35 20.83 18.43
CA SER A 199 -6.91 22.00 19.20
C SER A 199 -7.20 23.30 18.44
N SER A 200 -7.47 24.40 19.15
CA SER A 200 -7.86 25.70 18.55
C SER A 200 -6.85 26.19 17.51
N ARG A 201 -5.55 26.02 17.79
CA ARG A 201 -4.47 26.42 16.85
C ARG A 201 -4.51 25.60 15.57
N LYS A 202 -4.64 24.26 15.66
CA LYS A 202 -4.65 23.36 14.50
C LYS A 202 -5.91 23.58 13.65
N ARG A 203 -7.07 23.70 14.28
CA ARG A 203 -8.34 24.05 13.61
C ARG A 203 -8.25 25.37 12.84
N LYS A 204 -7.68 26.42 13.43
CA LYS A 204 -7.48 27.71 12.76
C LYS A 204 -6.54 27.58 11.54
N ASN A 205 -5.47 26.79 11.66
CA ASN A 205 -4.53 26.55 10.57
C ASN A 205 -5.20 25.83 9.40
N ILE A 206 -5.94 24.75 9.64
CA ILE A 206 -6.65 24.01 8.59
C ILE A 206 -7.66 24.92 7.87
N ARG A 207 -8.45 25.69 8.61
CA ARG A 207 -9.39 26.66 8.00
C ARG A 207 -8.67 27.71 7.15
N LYS A 208 -7.49 28.16 7.58
CA LYS A 208 -6.65 29.09 6.80
C LYS A 208 -6.12 28.42 5.53
N GLU A 209 -5.59 27.21 5.62
CA GLU A 209 -5.07 26.46 4.47
C GLU A 209 -6.17 26.20 3.43
N ARG A 210 -7.36 25.75 3.86
CA ARG A 210 -8.52 25.55 2.97
C ARG A 210 -8.96 26.85 2.27
N ARG A 211 -8.95 27.97 2.99
CA ARG A 211 -9.24 29.29 2.40
C ARG A 211 -8.20 29.71 1.36
N ILE A 212 -6.93 29.47 1.63
CA ILE A 212 -5.85 29.78 0.68
C ILE A 212 -6.00 28.90 -0.56
N ALA A 213 -6.24 27.59 -0.40
CA ALA A 213 -6.47 26.70 -1.49
C ALA A 213 -7.71 27.10 -2.32
N ALA A 214 -8.82 27.46 -1.69
CA ALA A 214 -10.04 27.91 -2.39
C ALA A 214 -9.81 29.17 -3.25
N ASN A 215 -8.83 30.00 -2.89
CA ASN A 215 -8.49 31.22 -3.63
C ASN A 215 -7.50 31.00 -4.79
N PHE A 216 -7.27 29.76 -5.24
CA PHE A 216 -6.37 29.50 -6.38
C PHE A 216 -6.95 29.95 -7.74
N GLY A 217 -8.22 30.39 -7.74
CA GLY A 217 -8.89 30.94 -8.92
C GLY A 217 -9.41 29.88 -9.89
N GLY A 218 -9.71 28.69 -9.39
CA GLY A 218 -10.29 27.57 -10.15
C GLY A 218 -11.35 26.83 -9.35
N THR A 219 -11.70 25.63 -9.80
CA THR A 219 -12.73 24.77 -9.20
C THR A 219 -12.17 23.37 -8.84
N PHE A 220 -12.74 22.77 -7.81
CA PHE A 220 -12.46 21.39 -7.41
C PHE A 220 -13.54 20.48 -7.96
N HIS A 221 -13.13 19.35 -8.50
CA HIS A 221 -14.03 18.33 -9.06
C HIS A 221 -13.69 16.97 -8.44
N GLN A 222 -14.71 16.16 -8.22
CA GLN A 222 -14.61 14.78 -7.75
C GLN A 222 -15.32 13.90 -8.78
N PHE A 223 -14.66 12.83 -9.19
CA PHE A 223 -15.20 11.87 -10.16
C PHE A 223 -15.03 10.44 -9.63
N THR A 224 -16.05 9.60 -9.83
CA THR A 224 -16.07 8.18 -9.47
C THR A 224 -16.74 7.38 -10.58
N GLY A 225 -16.38 6.11 -10.76
CA GLY A 225 -17.04 5.22 -11.70
C GLY A 225 -17.19 5.81 -13.10
N ASP A 226 -18.40 5.81 -13.63
CA ASP A 226 -18.73 6.31 -14.99
C ASP A 226 -18.56 7.82 -15.19
N GLU A 227 -18.38 8.59 -14.13
CA GLU A 227 -18.06 10.01 -14.22
C GLU A 227 -16.64 10.26 -14.68
N ILE A 228 -15.73 9.27 -14.46
CA ILE A 228 -14.33 9.38 -14.91
C ILE A 228 -14.28 9.15 -16.42
N LYS A 229 -13.94 10.20 -17.17
CA LYS A 229 -13.83 10.18 -18.65
C LYS A 229 -12.37 10.06 -19.08
N LEU A 230 -12.14 9.74 -20.35
CA LEU A 230 -10.79 9.63 -20.92
C LEU A 230 -9.98 10.92 -20.79
N GLU A 231 -10.61 12.09 -20.90
CA GLU A 231 -9.97 13.39 -20.71
C GLU A 231 -9.39 13.58 -19.28
N HIS A 232 -10.06 13.00 -18.26
CA HIS A 232 -9.60 13.05 -16.88
C HIS A 232 -8.33 12.21 -16.70
N TRP A 233 -8.25 11.04 -17.35
CA TRP A 233 -7.07 10.20 -17.37
C TRP A 233 -5.91 10.84 -18.10
N GLU A 234 -6.16 11.51 -19.24
CA GLU A 234 -5.15 12.26 -19.97
C GLU A 234 -4.53 13.36 -19.11
N ALA A 235 -5.38 14.14 -18.44
CA ALA A 235 -4.93 15.18 -17.53
C ALA A 235 -4.10 14.58 -16.37
N PHE A 236 -4.60 13.51 -15.74
CA PHE A 236 -3.92 12.88 -14.62
C PHE A 236 -2.58 12.24 -15.02
N TRP A 237 -2.51 11.61 -16.19
CA TRP A 237 -1.26 11.08 -16.74
C TRP A 237 -0.19 12.19 -16.85
N ASN A 238 -0.55 13.35 -17.38
CA ASN A 238 0.35 14.49 -17.49
C ASN A 238 0.87 14.94 -16.12
N PHE A 239 0.00 14.96 -15.09
CA PHE A 239 0.41 15.28 -13.72
C PHE A 239 1.35 14.22 -13.11
N TYR A 240 1.07 12.96 -13.39
CA TYR A 240 1.85 11.83 -12.88
C TYR A 240 3.27 11.85 -13.45
N ILE A 241 3.41 12.03 -14.76
CA ILE A 241 4.70 12.12 -15.46
C ILE A 241 5.50 13.35 -14.98
N ASP A 242 4.87 14.53 -14.91
CA ASP A 242 5.53 15.75 -14.48
C ASP A 242 6.07 15.62 -13.03
N THR A 243 5.28 15.05 -12.14
CA THR A 243 5.71 14.82 -10.75
C THR A 243 6.81 13.77 -10.66
N GLY A 244 6.76 12.71 -11.46
CA GLY A 244 7.80 11.69 -11.56
C GLY A 244 9.14 12.29 -11.99
N ASN A 245 9.11 13.05 -13.06
CA ASN A 245 10.32 13.70 -13.61
C ASN A 245 10.98 14.69 -12.64
N ARG A 246 10.17 15.39 -11.82
CA ARG A 246 10.68 16.35 -10.82
C ARG A 246 11.25 15.70 -9.56
N LYS A 247 10.74 14.53 -9.15
CA LYS A 247 11.05 13.97 -7.81
C LYS A 247 11.90 12.70 -7.84
N TRP A 248 11.60 11.75 -8.71
CA TRP A 248 12.07 10.37 -8.56
C TRP A 248 12.64 9.72 -9.82
N GLY A 249 12.70 10.44 -10.92
CA GLY A 249 13.10 9.88 -12.20
C GLY A 249 11.95 9.15 -12.91
N THR A 250 12.13 7.90 -13.31
CA THR A 250 11.13 7.17 -14.10
C THR A 250 9.90 6.79 -13.27
N PRO A 251 8.69 7.16 -13.70
CA PRO A 251 7.45 6.69 -13.10
C PRO A 251 7.31 5.17 -13.13
N TYR A 252 6.69 4.57 -12.12
CA TYR A 252 6.52 3.11 -12.03
C TYR A 252 5.40 2.58 -12.94
N LEU A 253 4.28 3.31 -13.04
CA LEU A 253 3.14 2.92 -13.85
C LEU A 253 3.29 3.45 -15.27
N THR A 254 2.90 2.64 -16.24
CA THR A 254 2.88 3.02 -17.66
C THR A 254 1.57 3.71 -18.03
N ARG A 255 1.50 4.28 -19.24
CA ARG A 255 0.26 4.87 -19.76
C ARG A 255 -0.85 3.82 -19.86
N GLU A 256 -0.49 2.62 -20.29
CA GLU A 256 -1.42 1.50 -20.49
C GLU A 256 -2.10 1.09 -19.16
N PHE A 257 -1.45 1.31 -18.00
CA PHE A 257 -2.10 1.08 -16.72
C PHE A 257 -3.30 2.00 -16.50
N PHE A 258 -3.21 3.27 -16.88
CA PHE A 258 -4.33 4.21 -16.75
C PHE A 258 -5.46 3.90 -17.74
N ASP A 259 -5.13 3.42 -18.93
CA ASP A 259 -6.11 2.94 -19.90
C ASP A 259 -6.83 1.66 -19.40
N TYR A 260 -6.10 0.77 -18.76
CA TYR A 260 -6.65 -0.41 -18.09
C TYR A 260 -7.52 0.00 -16.89
N ALA A 261 -7.04 0.91 -16.04
CA ALA A 261 -7.77 1.39 -14.88
C ALA A 261 -9.11 2.06 -15.26
N HIS A 262 -9.16 2.76 -16.39
CA HIS A 262 -10.41 3.30 -16.92
C HIS A 262 -11.45 2.21 -17.24
N LYS A 263 -11.02 1.06 -17.73
CA LYS A 263 -11.92 -0.03 -18.15
C LYS A 263 -12.33 -0.90 -16.97
N GLU A 264 -11.37 -1.27 -16.11
CA GLU A 264 -11.51 -2.38 -15.16
C GLU A 264 -11.52 -1.94 -13.69
N LEU A 265 -10.99 -0.73 -13.35
CA LEU A 265 -10.78 -0.31 -11.96
C LEU A 265 -11.50 0.98 -11.58
N ARG A 266 -12.18 1.67 -12.51
CA ARG A 266 -12.74 3.00 -12.24
C ARG A 266 -13.79 3.04 -11.13
N ASP A 267 -14.49 1.93 -10.88
CA ASP A 267 -15.49 1.82 -9.81
C ASP A 267 -14.85 1.80 -8.42
N ASP A 268 -13.55 1.46 -8.34
CA ASP A 268 -12.76 1.51 -7.10
C ASP A 268 -11.97 2.81 -6.97
N ILE A 269 -12.19 3.79 -7.86
CA ILE A 269 -11.36 5.00 -7.92
C ILE A 269 -12.17 6.24 -7.59
N VAL A 270 -11.54 7.12 -6.80
CA VAL A 270 -11.93 8.53 -6.64
C VAL A 270 -10.82 9.40 -7.22
N LEU A 271 -11.15 10.17 -8.23
CA LEU A 271 -10.25 11.13 -8.85
C LEU A 271 -10.66 12.54 -8.45
N PHE A 272 -9.81 13.22 -7.68
CA PHE A 272 -9.95 14.65 -7.43
C PHE A 272 -9.15 15.44 -8.46
N LEU A 273 -9.79 16.36 -9.18
CA LEU A 273 -9.13 17.22 -10.17
C LEU A 273 -9.40 18.70 -9.87
N CYS A 274 -8.42 19.53 -10.16
CA CYS A 274 -8.52 20.98 -10.07
C CYS A 274 -8.53 21.59 -11.48
N LYS A 275 -9.52 22.42 -11.77
CA LYS A 275 -9.67 23.10 -13.07
C LYS A 275 -9.49 24.60 -12.91
N LYS A 276 -8.69 25.22 -13.78
CA LYS A 276 -8.51 26.67 -13.85
C LYS A 276 -8.40 27.13 -15.31
N ASN A 277 -9.11 28.18 -15.67
CA ASN A 277 -9.14 28.69 -17.05
C ASN A 277 -9.40 27.57 -18.08
N GLU A 278 -10.42 26.74 -17.83
CA GLU A 278 -10.81 25.58 -18.63
C GLU A 278 -9.75 24.48 -18.78
N LYS A 279 -8.64 24.54 -18.02
CA LYS A 279 -7.58 23.53 -18.04
C LYS A 279 -7.51 22.79 -16.71
N TRP A 280 -7.26 21.49 -16.76
CA TRP A 280 -6.91 20.69 -15.60
C TRP A 280 -5.48 21.03 -15.18
N VAL A 281 -5.27 21.40 -13.90
CA VAL A 281 -3.98 21.91 -13.40
C VAL A 281 -3.35 21.05 -12.32
N ALA A 282 -4.15 20.26 -11.61
CA ALA A 282 -3.67 19.38 -10.55
C ALA A 282 -4.69 18.26 -10.27
N GLY A 283 -4.26 17.18 -9.61
CA GLY A 283 -5.17 16.13 -9.20
C GLY A 283 -4.56 15.09 -8.26
N ALA A 284 -5.44 14.35 -7.59
CA ALA A 284 -5.08 13.19 -6.77
C ALA A 284 -5.94 11.99 -7.15
N LEU A 285 -5.28 10.86 -7.34
CA LEU A 285 -5.90 9.56 -7.57
C LEU A 285 -5.91 8.78 -6.27
N ASN A 286 -7.10 8.32 -5.89
CA ASN A 286 -7.32 7.51 -4.72
C ASN A 286 -8.06 6.23 -5.10
N PHE A 287 -7.84 5.15 -4.34
CA PHE A 287 -8.63 3.92 -4.43
C PHE A 287 -9.59 3.82 -3.24
N ILE A 288 -10.73 3.20 -3.47
CA ILE A 288 -11.77 2.97 -2.47
C ILE A 288 -11.74 1.49 -2.12
N GLY A 289 -11.44 1.18 -0.86
CA GLY A 289 -11.73 -0.12 -0.26
C GLY A 289 -13.10 -0.10 0.43
N ARG A 290 -13.47 -1.23 1.04
CA ARG A 290 -14.76 -1.37 1.75
C ARG A 290 -14.97 -0.28 2.80
N ASP A 291 -13.94 0.08 3.55
CA ASP A 291 -14.02 1.03 4.66
C ASP A 291 -12.88 2.07 4.67
N THR A 292 -12.00 2.03 3.69
CA THR A 292 -10.79 2.86 3.63
C THR A 292 -10.65 3.55 2.29
N LEU A 293 -10.27 4.83 2.31
CA LEU A 293 -9.83 5.58 1.14
C LEU A 293 -8.30 5.59 1.10
N PHE A 294 -7.73 5.10 0.02
CA PHE A 294 -6.29 5.01 -0.18
C PHE A 294 -5.80 6.10 -1.15
N GLY A 295 -5.19 7.16 -0.63
CA GLY A 295 -4.51 8.16 -1.45
C GLY A 295 -3.24 7.58 -2.06
N ARG A 296 -3.15 7.60 -3.40
CA ARG A 296 -2.05 6.93 -4.10
C ARG A 296 -1.11 7.89 -4.82
N TYR A 297 -1.63 8.70 -5.68
CA TYR A 297 -0.81 9.57 -6.52
C TYR A 297 -1.35 10.99 -6.52
N TRP A 298 -0.43 11.93 -6.46
CA TRP A 298 -0.67 13.36 -6.63
C TRP A 298 0.21 13.91 -7.73
N GLY A 299 -0.32 14.84 -8.51
CA GLY A 299 0.48 15.61 -9.44
C GLY A 299 -0.15 16.94 -9.79
N CYS A 300 0.66 17.85 -10.32
CA CYS A 300 0.21 19.16 -10.77
C CYS A 300 1.15 19.71 -11.84
N VAL A 301 0.61 20.42 -12.80
CA VAL A 301 1.39 21.19 -13.79
C VAL A 301 1.53 22.66 -13.38
N GLU A 302 0.69 23.13 -12.45
CA GLU A 302 0.78 24.45 -11.84
C GLU A 302 0.77 24.31 -10.32
N THR A 303 1.63 25.08 -9.63
CA THR A 303 1.76 25.02 -8.17
C THR A 303 1.03 26.19 -7.53
N TYR A 304 0.10 25.87 -6.62
CA TYR A 304 -0.64 26.84 -5.82
C TYR A 304 -0.47 26.57 -4.33
N PRO A 305 -0.37 27.62 -3.49
CA PRO A 305 -0.24 27.45 -2.05
C PRO A 305 -1.39 26.63 -1.46
N CYS A 306 -1.07 25.65 -0.63
CA CYS A 306 -1.99 24.76 0.07
C CYS A 306 -2.87 23.85 -0.83
N LEU A 307 -2.76 23.90 -2.16
CA LEU A 307 -3.58 23.11 -3.07
C LEU A 307 -3.37 21.59 -2.84
N HIS A 308 -2.11 21.18 -2.68
CA HIS A 308 -1.79 19.79 -2.35
C HIS A 308 -2.49 19.32 -1.06
N PHE A 309 -2.52 20.15 -0.03
CA PHE A 309 -3.16 19.81 1.25
C PHE A 309 -4.68 19.70 1.12
N GLU A 310 -5.29 20.59 0.36
CA GLU A 310 -6.74 20.54 0.10
C GLU A 310 -7.09 19.23 -0.62
N VAL A 311 -6.41 18.93 -1.71
CA VAL A 311 -6.78 17.83 -2.60
C VAL A 311 -6.40 16.46 -2.00
N CYS A 312 -5.23 16.34 -1.39
CA CYS A 312 -4.74 15.03 -0.90
C CYS A 312 -5.22 14.70 0.51
N TYR A 313 -5.60 15.70 1.31
CA TYR A 313 -5.97 15.45 2.71
C TYR A 313 -7.38 15.91 3.04
N TYR A 314 -7.74 17.16 2.75
CA TYR A 314 -9.03 17.68 3.22
C TYR A 314 -10.21 17.17 2.40
N LEU A 315 -10.09 17.12 1.07
CA LEU A 315 -11.11 16.49 0.22
C LEU A 315 -11.22 14.99 0.46
N ALA A 316 -10.10 14.32 0.75
CA ALA A 316 -10.09 12.91 1.09
C ALA A 316 -10.82 12.62 2.42
N ILE A 317 -10.57 13.41 3.46
CA ILE A 317 -11.28 13.33 4.75
C ILE A 317 -12.78 13.62 4.54
N ASP A 318 -13.11 14.68 3.80
CA ASP A 318 -14.49 15.07 3.50
C ASP A 318 -15.25 13.95 2.76
N PHE A 319 -14.58 13.33 1.79
CA PHE A 319 -15.11 12.17 1.08
C PHE A 319 -15.34 10.98 2.02
N ALA A 320 -14.35 10.65 2.85
CA ALA A 320 -14.46 9.54 3.79
C ALA A 320 -15.62 9.73 4.79
N ILE A 321 -15.78 10.95 5.32
CA ILE A 321 -16.90 11.27 6.22
C ILE A 321 -18.25 11.10 5.51
N ARG A 322 -18.41 11.66 4.31
CA ARG A 322 -19.67 11.59 3.53
C ARG A 322 -20.04 10.16 3.14
N ASN A 323 -19.05 9.31 2.87
CA ASN A 323 -19.26 7.93 2.49
C ASN A 323 -19.13 6.95 3.67
N LYS A 324 -19.02 7.46 4.91
CA LYS A 324 -18.93 6.66 6.15
C LYS A 324 -17.75 5.67 6.13
N LEU A 325 -16.66 6.02 5.45
CA LEU A 325 -15.44 5.25 5.51
C LEU A 325 -14.76 5.43 6.86
N SER A 326 -14.14 4.40 7.36
CA SER A 326 -13.50 4.37 8.68
C SER A 326 -12.14 5.06 8.67
N ARG A 327 -11.44 5.09 7.50
CA ARG A 327 -10.04 5.50 7.43
C ARG A 327 -9.69 6.20 6.13
N VAL A 328 -8.67 7.06 6.20
CA VAL A 328 -7.94 7.57 5.02
C VAL A 328 -6.45 7.29 5.20
N GLU A 329 -5.87 6.57 4.25
CA GLU A 329 -4.43 6.36 4.12
C GLU A 329 -3.89 7.26 3.02
N ALA A 330 -2.91 8.11 3.33
CA ALA A 330 -2.41 9.14 2.40
C ALA A 330 -0.97 8.89 1.94
N GLY A 331 -0.60 7.60 1.74
CA GLY A 331 0.73 7.17 1.28
C GLY A 331 1.79 7.14 2.38
N ALA A 332 3.01 6.68 2.03
CA ALA A 332 4.04 6.26 2.98
C ALA A 332 4.71 7.39 3.79
N GLN A 333 4.84 8.60 3.25
CA GLN A 333 5.69 9.65 3.84
C GLN A 333 4.90 10.90 4.24
N GLY A 334 5.48 11.71 5.14
CA GLY A 334 5.05 13.06 5.41
C GLY A 334 4.53 13.35 6.82
N GLU A 335 5.43 13.70 7.73
CA GLU A 335 5.11 14.15 9.11
C GLU A 335 4.14 15.35 9.14
N HIS A 336 4.12 16.18 8.07
CA HIS A 336 3.17 17.27 7.93
C HIS A 336 1.70 16.81 7.98
N LYS A 337 1.41 15.52 7.75
CA LYS A 337 0.09 14.90 7.90
C LYS A 337 -0.41 14.95 9.34
N LEU A 338 0.50 14.82 10.32
CA LEU A 338 0.16 14.89 11.74
C LEU A 338 -0.62 16.17 12.09
N ALA A 339 -0.17 17.32 11.58
CA ALA A 339 -0.85 18.59 11.81
C ALA A 339 -2.28 18.65 11.24
N ARG A 340 -2.67 17.70 10.39
CA ARG A 340 -3.93 17.63 9.63
C ARG A 340 -4.86 16.50 10.10
N GLY A 341 -4.53 15.88 11.23
CA GLY A 341 -5.39 14.86 11.84
C GLY A 341 -5.03 13.43 11.54
N TYR A 342 -3.97 13.18 10.77
CA TYR A 342 -3.44 11.85 10.53
C TYR A 342 -2.49 11.49 11.67
N LEU A 343 -2.76 10.41 12.37
CA LEU A 343 -1.92 9.93 13.46
C LEU A 343 -0.93 8.85 12.99
N PRO A 344 0.22 8.72 13.65
CA PRO A 344 1.16 7.67 13.34
C PRO A 344 0.51 6.31 13.58
N THR A 345 0.71 5.41 12.65
CA THR A 345 0.16 4.07 12.64
C THR A 345 1.27 3.08 12.31
N PRO A 346 1.48 2.01 13.08
CA PRO A 346 2.51 1.04 12.81
C PRO A 346 2.24 0.31 11.47
N THR A 347 3.30 0.02 10.74
CA THR A 347 3.31 -0.85 9.58
C THR A 347 4.25 -2.01 9.80
N TYR A 348 3.94 -3.16 9.25
CA TYR A 348 4.62 -4.39 9.57
C TYR A 348 5.28 -4.99 8.34
N SER A 349 6.45 -5.57 8.54
CA SER A 349 7.11 -6.40 7.54
C SER A 349 7.85 -7.57 8.19
N LEU A 350 7.97 -8.64 7.43
CA LEU A 350 8.62 -9.88 7.84
C LEU A 350 9.74 -10.18 6.86
N HIS A 351 10.85 -10.70 7.37
CA HIS A 351 12.04 -10.93 6.58
C HIS A 351 12.63 -12.31 6.88
N TRP A 352 13.13 -12.96 5.85
CA TRP A 352 13.85 -14.23 5.96
C TRP A 352 15.12 -14.15 5.10
N PHE A 353 16.23 -14.64 5.62
CA PHE A 353 17.52 -14.68 4.93
C PHE A 353 18.02 -16.12 4.87
N GLU A 354 18.52 -16.54 3.71
CA GLU A 354 19.15 -17.86 3.54
C GLU A 354 20.40 -17.98 4.39
N ASN A 355 21.20 -16.91 4.52
CA ASN A 355 22.40 -16.88 5.37
C ASN A 355 22.02 -16.58 6.82
N SER A 356 22.14 -17.60 7.69
CA SER A 356 21.79 -17.47 9.10
C SER A 356 22.67 -16.49 9.88
N GLY A 357 23.95 -16.36 9.53
CA GLY A 357 24.86 -15.39 10.16
C GLY A 357 24.42 -13.94 9.87
N PHE A 358 24.03 -13.68 8.63
CA PHE A 358 23.48 -12.37 8.24
C PHE A 358 22.10 -12.13 8.88
N ALA A 359 21.25 -13.15 8.94
CA ALA A 359 19.96 -13.06 9.63
C ALA A 359 20.10 -12.62 11.09
N ASN A 360 21.06 -13.19 11.82
CA ASN A 360 21.33 -12.81 13.22
C ASN A 360 21.75 -11.33 13.34
N ALA A 361 22.66 -10.87 12.47
CA ALA A 361 23.10 -9.48 12.49
C ALA A 361 21.95 -8.50 12.16
N VAL A 362 21.06 -8.89 11.23
CA VAL A 362 19.86 -8.09 10.91
C VAL A 362 18.89 -8.07 12.09
N GLU A 363 18.68 -9.20 12.81
CA GLU A 363 17.77 -9.22 13.97
C GLU A 363 18.28 -8.33 15.12
N GLU A 364 19.58 -8.30 15.39
CA GLU A 364 20.15 -7.37 16.38
C GLU A 364 19.85 -5.91 16.02
N TYR A 365 20.02 -5.54 14.75
CA TYR A 365 19.66 -4.21 14.24
C TYR A 365 18.16 -3.93 14.39
N LEU A 366 17.31 -4.88 13.98
CA LEU A 366 15.85 -4.74 14.01
C LEU A 366 15.30 -4.62 15.44
N ALA A 367 15.93 -5.26 16.43
CA ALA A 367 15.52 -5.12 17.82
C ALA A 367 15.64 -3.68 18.31
N ALA A 368 16.73 -2.99 17.97
CA ALA A 368 16.92 -1.58 18.30
C ALA A 368 15.99 -0.67 17.47
N GLU A 369 15.81 -0.96 16.17
CA GLU A 369 14.91 -0.18 15.28
C GLU A 369 13.46 -0.25 15.77
N ARG A 370 12.94 -1.43 16.14
CA ARG A 370 11.57 -1.59 16.67
C ARG A 370 11.33 -0.70 17.89
N GLN A 371 12.26 -0.72 18.86
CA GLN A 371 12.13 0.11 20.06
C GLN A 371 12.12 1.62 19.73
N ALA A 372 12.94 2.04 18.79
CA ALA A 372 12.97 3.45 18.35
C ALA A 372 11.67 3.85 17.68
N VAL A 373 11.13 3.02 16.77
CA VAL A 373 9.87 3.29 16.08
C VAL A 373 8.68 3.32 17.03
N ASP A 374 8.62 2.41 18.01
CA ASP A 374 7.54 2.40 19.01
C ASP A 374 7.57 3.68 19.85
N ASN A 375 8.75 4.13 20.29
CA ASN A 375 8.90 5.40 21.00
C ASN A 375 8.50 6.60 20.13
N ASP A 376 8.88 6.62 18.86
CA ASP A 376 8.51 7.69 17.92
C ASP A 376 7.00 7.76 17.73
N ILE A 377 6.32 6.62 17.59
CA ILE A 377 4.85 6.54 17.48
C ILE A 377 4.18 7.12 18.73
N GLU A 378 4.66 6.76 19.92
CA GLU A 378 4.15 7.32 21.20
C GLU A 378 4.30 8.84 21.23
N ILE A 379 5.52 9.33 21.00
CA ILE A 379 5.84 10.77 21.02
C ILE A 379 4.98 11.53 20.00
N LEU A 380 4.91 11.06 18.76
CA LEU A 380 4.15 11.72 17.71
C LEU A 380 2.64 11.69 17.97
N THR A 381 2.13 10.62 18.59
CA THR A 381 0.73 10.53 19.00
C THR A 381 0.39 11.59 20.03
N ASP A 382 1.26 11.81 21.00
CA ASP A 382 1.12 12.82 22.04
C ASP A 382 1.17 14.26 21.47
N TYR A 383 1.96 14.46 20.41
CA TYR A 383 2.01 15.72 19.66
C TYR A 383 0.87 15.87 18.65
N GLY A 384 -0.04 14.91 18.59
CA GLY A 384 -1.19 14.89 17.70
C GLY A 384 -2.02 16.18 17.78
N PRO A 385 -2.83 16.46 16.75
CA PRO A 385 -3.53 17.75 16.65
C PRO A 385 -4.80 17.82 17.49
N PHE A 386 -5.23 16.69 18.07
CA PHE A 386 -6.48 16.59 18.82
C PHE A 386 -6.42 17.29 20.17
N ARG A 387 -7.58 17.66 20.70
CA ARG A 387 -7.68 18.18 22.06
C ARG A 387 -7.29 17.10 23.05
N LYS A 388 -6.41 17.42 23.99
CA LYS A 388 -6.22 16.56 25.17
C LYS A 388 -7.48 16.69 26.00
N VAL A 389 -8.18 15.59 26.24
CA VAL A 389 -9.24 15.55 27.25
C VAL A 389 -8.49 15.62 28.58
N LEU A 390 -8.71 16.68 29.35
CA LEU A 390 -8.30 16.69 30.73
C LEU A 390 -9.18 15.63 31.40
N GLU A 391 -8.58 14.52 31.83
CA GLU A 391 -9.22 13.62 32.77
C GLU A 391 -9.37 14.40 34.08
N ASP A 392 -10.61 14.74 34.45
CA ASP A 392 -10.98 15.33 35.72
C ASP A 392 -10.81 14.28 36.86
#